data_1bad8a47e43b7a785b747f784e7d211d
#
_entry.id   1bad8a47e43b7a785b747f784e7d211d
#
_cell.length_a   1.000
_cell.length_b   1.000
_cell.length_c   1.000
_cell.angle_alpha   90.00
_cell.angle_beta   90.00
_cell.angle_gamma   90.00
#
_symmetry.space_group_name_H-M   'P 1'
#
loop_
_entity.id
_entity.type
_entity.pdbx_description
1 polymer ?
#
loop_
_entity_poly.entity_id
_entity_poly.type
_entity_poly.pdbx_seq_one_letter_code
_entity_poly.pdbx_strand_id
1 'polypeptide(L)'
;MGEFSDKVVLVTGAGRGIGRAIAEAFAAEGAIIAANDITPINLDDTIAHITDTGGRAKGYVADVARKMAVQTMLEEILDDWGRVDILINNAGVEPHAPLLELDEWDWRRTLEVNLTGAFFTMQSVGRIMREQGGGGIVNIGSIAGRAHGLKDRAAYVASKMGLIGLTREAARELAEYNIRVNTVCPGVIETEMTAELRQNEALVARWQADIPQGRLGKPEDVARVAVLMCSESAAFLTGQAINVDGGKVMC
;
A
#
# COMPACT_ATOMS: atom_id res chain seq x y z
N MET A 1 16.61 -20.23 2.10
CA MET A 1 16.32 -19.03 1.32
C MET A 1 14.86 -18.68 1.57
N GLY A 2 14.54 -17.41 1.77
CA GLY A 2 13.15 -16.97 1.93
C GLY A 2 12.36 -17.14 0.63
N GLU A 3 11.04 -17.15 0.71
CA GLU A 3 10.14 -17.33 -0.46
C GLU A 3 10.34 -16.24 -1.53
N PHE A 4 10.75 -15.04 -1.10
CA PHE A 4 10.95 -13.90 -2.00
C PHE A 4 12.43 -13.63 -2.32
N SER A 5 13.33 -14.61 -2.13
CA SER A 5 14.75 -14.45 -2.46
C SER A 5 14.92 -13.98 -3.91
N ASP A 6 15.66 -12.88 -4.07
CA ASP A 6 15.96 -12.23 -5.36
C ASP A 6 14.75 -11.64 -6.12
N LYS A 7 13.56 -11.62 -5.53
CA LYS A 7 12.40 -10.90 -6.06
C LYS A 7 12.53 -9.41 -5.80
N VAL A 8 12.24 -8.59 -6.78
CA VAL A 8 12.21 -7.12 -6.66
C VAL A 8 10.80 -6.67 -6.28
N VAL A 9 10.70 -6.00 -5.14
CA VAL A 9 9.44 -5.50 -4.57
C VAL A 9 9.45 -3.97 -4.56
N LEU A 10 8.61 -3.36 -5.38
CA LEU A 10 8.36 -1.92 -5.33
C LEU A 10 7.29 -1.61 -4.29
N VAL A 11 7.65 -0.81 -3.29
CA VAL A 11 6.72 -0.33 -2.26
C VAL A 11 6.59 1.19 -2.34
N THR A 12 5.38 1.71 -2.61
CA THR A 12 5.14 3.16 -2.62
C THR A 12 4.76 3.68 -1.24
N GLY A 13 5.21 4.89 -0.87
CA GLY A 13 5.03 5.42 0.48
C GLY A 13 5.76 4.59 1.53
N ALA A 14 6.97 4.14 1.21
CA ALA A 14 7.76 3.22 2.04
C ALA A 14 8.53 3.89 3.18
N GLY A 15 8.51 5.23 3.28
CA GLY A 15 9.30 5.96 4.28
C GLY A 15 8.81 5.76 5.72
N ARG A 16 7.54 5.40 5.95
CA ARG A 16 6.99 5.26 7.30
C ARG A 16 5.75 4.37 7.36
N GLY A 17 5.31 4.07 8.58
CA GLY A 17 4.05 3.39 8.86
C GLY A 17 3.90 2.05 8.17
N ILE A 18 2.76 1.81 7.54
CA ILE A 18 2.43 0.54 6.87
C ILE A 18 3.41 0.23 5.73
N GLY A 19 3.77 1.23 4.91
CA GLY A 19 4.68 1.03 3.78
C GLY A 19 6.07 0.60 4.22
N ARG A 20 6.61 1.22 5.27
CA ARG A 20 7.88 0.82 5.89
C ARG A 20 7.82 -0.62 6.42
N ALA A 21 6.80 -0.95 7.20
CA ALA A 21 6.64 -2.29 7.75
C ALA A 21 6.50 -3.37 6.65
N ILE A 22 5.85 -3.05 5.53
CA ILE A 22 5.77 -3.96 4.38
C ILE A 22 7.14 -4.14 3.73
N ALA A 23 7.89 -3.04 3.51
CA ALA A 23 9.23 -3.11 2.95
C ALA A 23 10.17 -3.96 3.82
N GLU A 24 10.17 -3.73 5.13
CA GLU A 24 10.95 -4.50 6.10
C GLU A 24 10.54 -6.00 6.12
N ALA A 25 9.23 -6.29 6.05
CA ALA A 25 8.74 -7.67 6.04
C ALA A 25 9.18 -8.45 4.79
N PHE A 26 9.11 -7.84 3.60
CA PHE A 26 9.63 -8.47 2.38
C PHE A 26 11.15 -8.62 2.39
N ALA A 27 11.87 -7.63 2.92
CA ALA A 27 13.33 -7.71 3.05
C ALA A 27 13.75 -8.88 3.95
N ALA A 28 13.04 -9.11 5.06
CA ALA A 28 13.27 -10.24 5.96
C ALA A 28 13.06 -11.61 5.28
N GLU A 29 12.23 -11.68 4.24
CA GLU A 29 12.00 -12.87 3.40
C GLU A 29 12.98 -12.95 2.20
N GLY A 30 14.00 -12.08 2.16
CA GLY A 30 15.08 -12.10 1.17
C GLY A 30 14.82 -11.30 -0.11
N ALA A 31 13.74 -10.53 -0.17
CA ALA A 31 13.46 -9.67 -1.32
C ALA A 31 14.44 -8.50 -1.45
N ILE A 32 14.57 -7.99 -2.66
CA ILE A 32 15.20 -6.70 -2.97
C ILE A 32 14.11 -5.63 -2.92
N ILE A 33 14.31 -4.58 -2.13
CA ILE A 33 13.31 -3.54 -1.94
C ILE A 33 13.63 -2.30 -2.77
N ALA A 34 12.78 -2.00 -3.73
CA ALA A 34 12.69 -0.70 -4.38
C ALA A 34 11.72 0.17 -3.57
N ALA A 35 12.24 0.96 -2.64
CA ALA A 35 11.42 1.75 -1.73
C ALA A 35 11.16 3.14 -2.34
N ASN A 36 9.89 3.52 -2.53
CA ASN A 36 9.53 4.84 -3.02
C ASN A 36 8.86 5.68 -1.94
N ASP A 37 9.19 6.94 -1.88
CA ASP A 37 8.44 7.98 -1.17
C ASP A 37 8.53 9.31 -1.92
N ILE A 38 7.70 10.29 -1.55
CA ILE A 38 7.73 11.63 -2.14
C ILE A 38 8.92 12.46 -1.62
N THR A 39 9.49 12.07 -0.48
CA THR A 39 10.65 12.74 0.13
C THR A 39 11.71 11.72 0.54
N PRO A 40 13.00 12.10 0.57
CA PRO A 40 14.06 11.20 1.04
C PRO A 40 14.08 11.02 2.57
N ILE A 41 13.57 11.97 3.36
CA ILE A 41 13.82 12.08 4.81
C ILE A 41 13.53 10.77 5.56
N ASN A 42 12.32 10.23 5.45
CA ASN A 42 11.97 8.97 6.14
C ASN A 42 12.37 7.74 5.30
N LEU A 43 12.61 7.93 4.01
CA LEU A 43 12.99 6.87 3.10
C LEU A 43 14.40 6.38 3.42
N ASP A 44 15.32 7.30 3.70
CA ASP A 44 16.70 6.98 4.08
C ASP A 44 16.76 6.14 5.35
N ASP A 45 15.91 6.44 6.36
CA ASP A 45 15.80 5.65 7.58
C ASP A 45 15.33 4.22 7.32
N THR A 46 14.36 4.04 6.41
CA THR A 46 13.86 2.71 6.02
C THR A 46 14.93 1.90 5.32
N ILE A 47 15.66 2.53 4.38
CA ILE A 47 16.77 1.88 3.66
C ILE A 47 17.88 1.48 4.63
N ALA A 48 18.31 2.40 5.52
CA ALA A 48 19.34 2.12 6.52
C ALA A 48 18.95 0.92 7.40
N HIS A 49 17.71 0.90 7.91
CA HIS A 49 17.23 -0.21 8.74
C HIS A 49 17.27 -1.56 8.01
N ILE A 50 16.82 -1.60 6.74
CA ILE A 50 16.83 -2.82 5.94
C ILE A 50 18.27 -3.28 5.66
N THR A 51 19.18 -2.37 5.33
CA THR A 51 20.57 -2.71 5.00
C THR A 51 21.37 -3.12 6.25
N ASP A 52 21.14 -2.47 7.39
CA ASP A 52 21.76 -2.82 8.67
C ASP A 52 21.36 -4.23 9.16
N THR A 53 20.17 -4.69 8.77
CA THR A 53 19.70 -6.07 9.04
C THR A 53 20.13 -7.08 7.97
N GLY A 54 20.96 -6.67 7.00
CA GLY A 54 21.52 -7.53 5.96
C GLY A 54 20.63 -7.68 4.71
N GLY A 55 19.54 -6.92 4.62
CA GLY A 55 18.67 -6.86 3.44
C GLY A 55 19.26 -6.00 2.31
N ARG A 56 18.61 -6.04 1.14
CA ARG A 56 18.97 -5.23 -0.03
C ARG A 56 17.84 -4.23 -0.31
N ALA A 57 18.15 -2.94 -0.29
CA ALA A 57 17.18 -1.89 -0.55
C ALA A 57 17.81 -0.68 -1.22
N LYS A 58 17.03 0.01 -2.07
CA LYS A 58 17.36 1.32 -2.64
C LYS A 58 16.14 2.23 -2.63
N GLY A 59 16.36 3.51 -2.33
CA GLY A 59 15.34 4.55 -2.28
C GLY A 59 15.16 5.22 -3.63
N TYR A 60 13.91 5.51 -4.00
CA TYR A 60 13.51 6.23 -5.21
C TYR A 60 12.53 7.33 -4.84
N VAL A 61 12.94 8.59 -5.02
CA VAL A 61 12.11 9.75 -4.67
C VAL A 61 11.26 10.15 -5.86
N ALA A 62 9.94 9.89 -5.76
CA ALA A 62 8.99 10.24 -6.82
C ALA A 62 7.58 10.48 -6.27
N ASP A 63 6.86 11.47 -6.83
CA ASP A 63 5.43 11.65 -6.58
C ASP A 63 4.62 10.70 -7.48
N VAL A 64 3.98 9.69 -6.89
CA VAL A 64 3.16 8.71 -7.61
C VAL A 64 1.98 9.34 -8.36
N ALA A 65 1.54 10.53 -7.96
CA ALA A 65 0.50 11.29 -8.66
C ALA A 65 0.98 11.89 -10.00
N ARG A 66 2.26 11.79 -10.32
CA ARG A 66 2.87 12.30 -11.54
C ARG A 66 3.33 11.17 -12.45
N LYS A 67 2.58 10.94 -13.54
CA LYS A 67 2.85 9.82 -14.45
C LYS A 67 4.31 9.77 -14.94
N MET A 68 4.87 10.92 -15.32
CA MET A 68 6.26 10.98 -15.77
C MET A 68 7.25 10.61 -14.66
N ALA A 69 7.03 11.07 -13.41
CA ALA A 69 7.87 10.69 -12.28
C ALA A 69 7.82 9.18 -12.00
N VAL A 70 6.63 8.55 -12.13
CA VAL A 70 6.49 7.09 -12.03
C VAL A 70 7.27 6.38 -13.14
N GLN A 71 7.24 6.87 -14.37
CA GLN A 71 7.98 6.28 -15.48
C GLN A 71 9.49 6.36 -15.26
N THR A 72 10.02 7.55 -14.93
CA THR A 72 11.45 7.74 -14.62
C THR A 72 11.90 6.86 -13.46
N MET A 73 11.11 6.78 -12.37
CA MET A 73 11.39 5.89 -11.25
C MET A 73 11.50 4.43 -11.69
N LEU A 74 10.60 3.97 -12.55
CA LEU A 74 10.61 2.57 -13.04
C LEU A 74 11.78 2.31 -13.99
N GLU A 75 12.18 3.26 -14.81
CA GLU A 75 13.42 3.18 -15.62
C GLU A 75 14.64 2.99 -14.73
N GLU A 76 14.79 3.81 -13.67
CA GLU A 76 15.87 3.66 -12.69
C GLU A 76 15.83 2.30 -11.97
N ILE A 77 14.65 1.80 -11.59
CA ILE A 77 14.51 0.48 -10.96
C ILE A 77 14.92 -0.65 -11.91
N LEU A 78 14.56 -0.54 -13.19
CA LEU A 78 14.95 -1.53 -14.19
C LEU A 78 16.44 -1.47 -14.50
N ASP A 79 17.06 -0.30 -14.51
CA ASP A 79 18.51 -0.16 -14.67
C ASP A 79 19.28 -0.76 -13.48
N ASP A 80 18.75 -0.62 -12.26
CA ASP A 80 19.38 -1.16 -11.05
C ASP A 80 19.18 -2.67 -10.86
N TRP A 81 17.96 -3.18 -11.15
CA TRP A 81 17.55 -4.53 -10.76
C TRP A 81 17.02 -5.40 -11.91
N GLY A 82 16.75 -4.83 -13.07
CA GLY A 82 16.32 -5.52 -14.29
C GLY A 82 14.87 -6.03 -14.27
N ARG A 83 14.14 -5.90 -13.17
CA ARG A 83 12.79 -6.46 -12.99
C ARG A 83 11.97 -5.78 -11.91
N VAL A 84 10.66 -6.03 -11.90
CA VAL A 84 9.74 -5.78 -10.77
C VAL A 84 8.79 -6.96 -10.65
N ASP A 85 8.89 -7.74 -9.59
CA ASP A 85 8.05 -8.94 -9.36
C ASP A 85 6.79 -8.64 -8.59
N ILE A 86 6.88 -7.67 -7.66
CA ILE A 86 5.79 -7.33 -6.76
C ILE A 86 5.66 -5.80 -6.69
N LEU A 87 4.41 -5.33 -6.74
CA LEU A 87 4.07 -3.94 -6.51
C LEU A 87 3.14 -3.81 -5.30
N ILE A 88 3.53 -2.96 -4.35
CA ILE A 88 2.69 -2.56 -3.23
C ILE A 88 2.32 -1.09 -3.39
N ASN A 89 1.09 -0.82 -3.77
CA ASN A 89 0.52 0.52 -3.81
C ASN A 89 0.04 0.92 -2.41
N ASN A 90 0.91 1.57 -1.65
CA ASN A 90 0.61 2.00 -0.28
C ASN A 90 0.56 3.53 -0.13
N ALA A 91 1.24 4.31 -0.97
CA ALA A 91 1.23 5.77 -0.91
C ALA A 91 -0.21 6.31 -0.79
N GLY A 92 -0.44 7.20 0.17
CA GLY A 92 -1.77 7.73 0.41
C GLY A 92 -1.78 8.94 1.34
N VAL A 93 -2.81 9.77 1.18
CA VAL A 93 -3.10 10.94 2.01
C VAL A 93 -4.55 10.91 2.50
N GLU A 94 -4.82 11.51 3.65
CA GLU A 94 -6.14 11.51 4.30
C GLU A 94 -6.42 12.89 4.93
N PRO A 95 -6.75 13.92 4.16
CA PRO A 95 -7.19 15.20 4.70
C PRO A 95 -8.55 15.06 5.40
N HIS A 96 -8.76 15.86 6.44
CA HIS A 96 -9.97 15.85 7.25
C HIS A 96 -10.73 17.16 7.08
N ALA A 97 -11.91 17.12 6.49
CA ALA A 97 -12.81 18.26 6.41
C ALA A 97 -14.27 17.80 6.29
N PRO A 98 -15.24 18.49 6.91
CA PRO A 98 -16.66 18.29 6.64
C PRO A 98 -16.94 18.37 5.13
N LEU A 99 -17.88 17.60 4.62
CA LEU A 99 -18.17 17.55 3.18
C LEU A 99 -18.44 18.94 2.56
N LEU A 100 -19.12 19.81 3.30
CA LEU A 100 -19.47 21.17 2.82
C LEU A 100 -18.29 22.16 2.87
N GLU A 101 -17.20 21.79 3.54
CA GLU A 101 -16.01 22.64 3.75
C GLU A 101 -14.76 22.06 3.08
N LEU A 102 -14.87 20.84 2.51
CA LEU A 102 -13.76 20.18 1.82
C LEU A 102 -13.40 20.98 0.57
N ASP A 103 -12.19 21.50 0.54
CA ASP A 103 -11.73 22.27 -0.61
C ASP A 103 -11.38 21.40 -1.84
N GLU A 104 -11.33 22.04 -3.00
CA GLU A 104 -11.09 21.35 -4.27
C GLU A 104 -9.66 20.78 -4.34
N TRP A 105 -8.67 21.42 -3.72
CA TRP A 105 -7.29 20.96 -3.76
C TRP A 105 -7.13 19.66 -2.98
N ASP A 106 -7.66 19.59 -1.75
CA ASP A 106 -7.64 18.38 -0.92
C ASP A 106 -8.41 17.23 -1.57
N TRP A 107 -9.57 17.53 -2.19
CA TRP A 107 -10.32 16.55 -2.95
C TRP A 107 -9.48 15.97 -4.11
N ARG A 108 -8.94 16.85 -4.97
CA ARG A 108 -8.15 16.45 -6.13
C ARG A 108 -6.88 15.73 -5.71
N ARG A 109 -6.12 16.29 -4.75
CA ARG A 109 -4.86 15.69 -4.29
C ARG A 109 -5.08 14.29 -3.71
N THR A 110 -6.17 14.08 -2.96
CA THR A 110 -6.50 12.76 -2.42
C THR A 110 -6.77 11.73 -3.53
N LEU A 111 -7.55 12.09 -4.53
CA LEU A 111 -7.80 11.20 -5.67
C LEU A 111 -6.54 10.97 -6.52
N GLU A 112 -5.74 12.00 -6.74
CA GLU A 112 -4.49 11.91 -7.49
C GLU A 112 -3.50 10.96 -6.84
N VAL A 113 -3.31 11.03 -5.52
CA VAL A 113 -2.36 10.14 -4.82
C VAL A 113 -2.94 8.74 -4.63
N ASN A 114 -4.13 8.65 -4.00
CA ASN A 114 -4.65 7.38 -3.51
C ASN A 114 -5.21 6.47 -4.62
N LEU A 115 -5.67 7.04 -5.73
CA LEU A 115 -6.32 6.30 -6.81
C LEU A 115 -5.56 6.42 -8.14
N THR A 116 -5.33 7.64 -8.62
CA THR A 116 -4.68 7.86 -9.91
C THR A 116 -3.22 7.43 -9.87
N GLY A 117 -2.50 7.68 -8.76
CA GLY A 117 -1.13 7.22 -8.56
C GLY A 117 -1.03 5.70 -8.56
N ALA A 118 -1.94 5.00 -7.85
CA ALA A 118 -2.02 3.55 -7.90
C ALA A 118 -2.34 3.01 -9.31
N PHE A 119 -3.16 3.71 -10.08
CA PHE A 119 -3.39 3.38 -11.49
C PHE A 119 -2.13 3.56 -12.34
N PHE A 120 -1.39 4.65 -12.19
CA PHE A 120 -0.16 4.88 -12.97
C PHE A 120 0.92 3.83 -12.68
N THR A 121 1.16 3.52 -11.40
CA THR A 121 2.11 2.48 -11.00
C THR A 121 1.67 1.11 -11.49
N MET A 122 0.39 0.75 -11.29
CA MET A 122 -0.17 -0.53 -11.70
C MET A 122 -0.11 -0.72 -13.22
N GLN A 123 -0.46 0.32 -14.02
CA GLN A 123 -0.39 0.27 -15.48
C GLN A 123 1.06 0.06 -15.95
N SER A 124 2.01 0.80 -15.38
CA SER A 124 3.40 0.77 -15.83
C SER A 124 4.11 -0.51 -15.38
N VAL A 125 3.93 -0.93 -14.13
CA VAL A 125 4.48 -2.19 -13.60
C VAL A 125 3.80 -3.40 -14.24
N GLY A 126 2.50 -3.34 -14.50
CA GLY A 126 1.77 -4.40 -15.18
C GLY A 126 2.32 -4.71 -16.57
N ARG A 127 2.80 -3.70 -17.32
CA ARG A 127 3.50 -3.91 -18.60
C ARG A 127 4.82 -4.64 -18.41
N ILE A 128 5.60 -4.27 -17.40
CA ILE A 128 6.86 -4.95 -17.05
C ILE A 128 6.58 -6.40 -16.67
N MET A 129 5.62 -6.64 -15.78
CA MET A 129 5.24 -7.97 -15.31
C MET A 129 4.71 -8.86 -16.45
N ARG A 130 3.96 -8.29 -17.40
CA ARG A 130 3.49 -9.02 -18.58
C ARG A 130 4.66 -9.56 -19.42
N GLU A 131 5.69 -8.75 -19.65
CA GLU A 131 6.89 -9.14 -20.38
C GLU A 131 7.73 -10.17 -19.61
N GLN A 132 7.68 -10.12 -18.27
CA GLN A 132 8.34 -11.08 -17.37
C GLN A 132 7.58 -12.40 -17.20
N GLY A 133 6.31 -12.49 -17.65
CA GLY A 133 5.46 -13.68 -17.55
C GLY A 133 4.69 -13.82 -16.25
N GLY A 134 4.55 -12.76 -15.47
CA GLY A 134 3.71 -12.72 -14.28
C GLY A 134 4.20 -11.80 -13.17
N GLY A 135 3.41 -11.69 -12.09
CA GLY A 135 3.73 -10.88 -10.94
C GLY A 135 2.60 -10.79 -9.92
N GLY A 136 2.84 -10.03 -8.84
CA GLY A 136 1.87 -9.78 -7.79
C GLY A 136 1.69 -8.31 -7.49
N ILE A 137 0.44 -7.85 -7.38
CA ILE A 137 0.10 -6.46 -7.03
C ILE A 137 -0.80 -6.47 -5.82
N VAL A 138 -0.43 -5.72 -4.78
CA VAL A 138 -1.26 -5.48 -3.61
C VAL A 138 -1.49 -3.97 -3.44
N ASN A 139 -2.75 -3.59 -3.42
CA ASN A 139 -3.18 -2.24 -3.13
C ASN A 139 -3.55 -2.11 -1.64
N ILE A 140 -3.04 -1.09 -0.96
CA ILE A 140 -3.44 -0.80 0.42
C ILE A 140 -4.70 0.07 0.39
N GLY A 141 -5.83 -0.61 0.57
CA GLY A 141 -7.15 0.01 0.66
C GLY A 141 -7.43 0.59 2.04
N SER A 142 -8.64 0.38 2.51
CA SER A 142 -9.11 0.70 3.87
C SER A 142 -10.46 0.03 4.09
N ILE A 143 -10.81 -0.28 5.34
CA ILE A 143 -12.19 -0.65 5.69
C ILE A 143 -13.19 0.47 5.31
N ALA A 144 -12.76 1.72 5.28
CA ALA A 144 -13.53 2.86 4.78
C ALA A 144 -13.94 2.73 3.31
N GLY A 145 -13.14 2.02 2.51
CA GLY A 145 -13.44 1.68 1.11
C GLY A 145 -14.40 0.48 0.96
N ARG A 146 -14.85 -0.15 2.04
CA ARG A 146 -15.77 -1.29 1.99
C ARG A 146 -17.19 -0.93 2.46
N ALA A 147 -17.43 -0.98 3.75
CA ALA A 147 -18.75 -0.76 4.31
C ALA A 147 -18.75 0.19 5.53
N HIS A 148 -17.60 0.76 5.87
CA HIS A 148 -17.44 1.63 7.04
C HIS A 148 -17.28 3.09 6.62
N GLY A 149 -18.31 3.90 6.85
CA GLY A 149 -18.23 5.35 6.63
C GLY A 149 -17.33 6.01 7.67
N LEU A 150 -16.52 6.96 7.24
CA LEU A 150 -15.73 7.84 8.11
C LEU A 150 -16.22 9.28 7.95
N LYS A 151 -16.60 9.89 9.08
CA LYS A 151 -17.00 11.29 9.11
C LYS A 151 -15.83 12.18 8.70
N ASP A 152 -16.12 13.24 7.95
CA ASP A 152 -15.17 14.28 7.53
C ASP A 152 -14.03 13.78 6.62
N ARG A 153 -14.26 12.68 5.84
CA ARG A 153 -13.26 12.03 4.97
C ARG A 153 -13.80 11.65 3.60
N ALA A 154 -14.62 12.50 3.01
CA ALA A 154 -15.31 12.18 1.74
C ALA A 154 -14.33 11.80 0.62
N ALA A 155 -13.28 12.57 0.39
CA ALA A 155 -12.28 12.31 -0.64
C ALA A 155 -11.54 10.98 -0.40
N TYR A 156 -11.13 10.72 0.86
CA TYR A 156 -10.45 9.48 1.23
C TYR A 156 -11.33 8.26 0.99
N VAL A 157 -12.56 8.27 1.50
CA VAL A 157 -13.53 7.17 1.30
C VAL A 157 -13.76 6.92 -0.19
N ALA A 158 -14.02 7.97 -0.98
CA ALA A 158 -14.20 7.86 -2.42
C ALA A 158 -12.98 7.24 -3.10
N SER A 159 -11.76 7.67 -2.75
CA SER A 159 -10.51 7.15 -3.30
C SER A 159 -10.30 5.66 -2.99
N LYS A 160 -10.58 5.24 -1.74
CA LYS A 160 -10.38 3.85 -1.32
C LYS A 160 -11.46 2.90 -1.86
N MET A 161 -12.70 3.36 -2.03
CA MET A 161 -13.73 2.61 -2.76
C MET A 161 -13.35 2.45 -4.24
N GLY A 162 -12.88 3.53 -4.89
CA GLY A 162 -12.39 3.49 -6.25
C GLY A 162 -11.23 2.52 -6.44
N LEU A 163 -10.29 2.49 -5.49
CA LEU A 163 -9.13 1.58 -5.52
C LEU A 163 -9.53 0.10 -5.45
N ILE A 164 -10.55 -0.24 -4.64
CA ILE A 164 -11.09 -1.61 -4.59
C ILE A 164 -11.77 -1.97 -5.92
N GLY A 165 -12.51 -1.04 -6.52
CA GLY A 165 -13.11 -1.23 -7.85
C GLY A 165 -12.04 -1.46 -8.92
N LEU A 166 -11.02 -0.61 -8.94
CA LEU A 166 -9.87 -0.72 -9.85
C LEU A 166 -9.10 -2.05 -9.66
N THR A 167 -8.94 -2.52 -8.41
CA THR A 167 -8.33 -3.81 -8.11
C THR A 167 -9.07 -4.96 -8.78
N ARG A 168 -10.40 -4.98 -8.70
CA ARG A 168 -11.23 -6.04 -9.29
C ARG A 168 -11.13 -6.09 -10.79
N GLU A 169 -11.15 -4.93 -11.44
CA GLU A 169 -11.03 -4.84 -12.89
C GLU A 169 -9.62 -5.20 -13.35
N ALA A 170 -8.59 -4.65 -12.72
CA ALA A 170 -7.20 -5.01 -13.00
C ALA A 170 -6.92 -6.51 -12.79
N ALA A 171 -7.50 -7.13 -11.76
CA ALA A 171 -7.38 -8.57 -11.53
C ALA A 171 -7.98 -9.39 -12.69
N ARG A 172 -9.10 -8.94 -13.25
CA ARG A 172 -9.76 -9.59 -14.39
C ARG A 172 -8.94 -9.47 -15.67
N GLU A 173 -8.47 -8.25 -15.97
CA GLU A 173 -7.71 -7.97 -17.19
C GLU A 173 -6.30 -8.58 -17.16
N LEU A 174 -5.64 -8.58 -16.00
CA LEU A 174 -4.24 -8.98 -15.90
C LEU A 174 -4.05 -10.48 -15.61
N ALA A 175 -5.11 -11.22 -15.32
CA ALA A 175 -5.04 -12.66 -15.05
C ALA A 175 -4.47 -13.47 -16.24
N GLU A 176 -4.78 -13.07 -17.48
CA GLU A 176 -4.23 -13.71 -18.69
C GLU A 176 -2.70 -13.61 -18.79
N TYR A 177 -2.08 -12.65 -18.11
CA TYR A 177 -0.63 -12.46 -18.03
C TYR A 177 -0.01 -13.06 -16.76
N ASN A 178 -0.77 -13.89 -16.03
CA ASN A 178 -0.33 -14.47 -14.76
C ASN A 178 0.02 -13.40 -13.70
N ILE A 179 -0.70 -12.28 -13.70
CA ILE A 179 -0.55 -11.20 -12.72
C ILE A 179 -1.75 -11.20 -11.78
N ARG A 180 -1.50 -11.37 -10.48
CA ARG A 180 -2.53 -11.33 -9.45
C ARG A 180 -2.63 -9.92 -8.87
N VAL A 181 -3.85 -9.43 -8.64
CA VAL A 181 -4.09 -8.11 -8.07
C VAL A 181 -5.09 -8.22 -6.93
N ASN A 182 -4.68 -7.83 -5.71
CA ASN A 182 -5.52 -7.88 -4.52
C ASN A 182 -5.46 -6.58 -3.73
N THR A 183 -6.38 -6.40 -2.79
CA THR A 183 -6.41 -5.27 -1.86
C THR A 183 -6.35 -5.77 -0.42
N VAL A 184 -5.48 -5.20 0.38
CA VAL A 184 -5.52 -5.29 1.84
C VAL A 184 -6.21 -4.04 2.37
N CYS A 185 -7.21 -4.20 3.25
CA CYS A 185 -8.03 -3.13 3.81
C CYS A 185 -7.74 -2.99 5.32
N PRO A 186 -6.80 -2.14 5.74
CA PRO A 186 -6.53 -1.92 7.16
C PRO A 186 -7.71 -1.28 7.88
N GLY A 187 -7.85 -1.61 9.17
CA GLY A 187 -8.68 -0.91 10.13
C GLY A 187 -7.96 0.30 10.73
N VAL A 188 -8.13 0.52 12.04
CA VAL A 188 -7.40 1.57 12.77
C VAL A 188 -6.02 1.04 13.13
N ILE A 189 -4.98 1.57 12.47
CA ILE A 189 -3.60 1.15 12.62
C ILE A 189 -2.78 2.25 13.31
N GLU A 190 -1.88 1.87 14.21
CA GLU A 190 -0.96 2.77 14.91
C GLU A 190 0.14 3.25 13.95
N THR A 191 -0.09 4.37 13.28
CA THR A 191 0.85 5.02 12.35
C THR A 191 0.96 6.51 12.66
N GLU A 192 1.83 7.22 11.96
CA GLU A 192 1.93 8.68 12.02
C GLU A 192 0.63 9.35 11.54
N MET A 193 -0.10 8.76 10.60
CA MET A 193 -1.39 9.26 10.12
C MET A 193 -2.44 9.34 11.23
N THR A 194 -2.39 8.42 12.19
CA THR A 194 -3.30 8.37 13.35
C THR A 194 -2.71 8.98 14.63
N ALA A 195 -1.45 9.46 14.61
CA ALA A 195 -0.71 9.85 15.81
C ALA A 195 -1.38 10.98 16.58
N GLU A 196 -1.85 12.02 15.89
CA GLU A 196 -2.54 13.16 16.53
C GLU A 196 -3.86 12.70 17.16
N LEU A 197 -4.65 11.92 16.45
CA LEU A 197 -5.93 11.38 16.94
C LEU A 197 -5.74 10.45 18.15
N ARG A 198 -4.63 9.70 18.20
CA ARG A 198 -4.30 8.80 19.32
C ARG A 198 -3.89 9.54 20.60
N GLN A 199 -3.66 10.85 20.58
CA GLN A 199 -3.48 11.64 21.79
C GLN A 199 -4.78 11.79 22.58
N ASN A 200 -5.93 11.55 21.96
CA ASN A 200 -7.24 11.54 22.63
C ASN A 200 -7.54 10.14 23.18
N GLU A 201 -7.28 9.94 24.48
CA GLU A 201 -7.49 8.65 25.17
C GLU A 201 -8.93 8.15 25.07
N ALA A 202 -9.94 9.03 25.16
CA ALA A 202 -11.34 8.65 25.05
C ALA A 202 -11.68 8.14 23.64
N LEU A 203 -11.07 8.73 22.61
CA LEU A 203 -11.23 8.26 21.23
C LEU A 203 -10.57 6.89 21.03
N VAL A 204 -9.37 6.70 21.58
CA VAL A 204 -8.65 5.42 21.53
C VAL A 204 -9.45 4.32 22.23
N ALA A 205 -9.96 4.58 23.44
CA ALA A 205 -10.80 3.65 24.19
C ALA A 205 -12.06 3.25 23.41
N ARG A 206 -12.70 4.23 22.75
CA ARG A 206 -13.84 3.96 21.87
C ARG A 206 -13.46 3.08 20.68
N TRP A 207 -12.34 3.37 20.00
CA TRP A 207 -11.87 2.53 18.88
C TRP A 207 -11.59 1.11 19.31
N GLN A 208 -10.94 0.94 20.49
CA GLN A 208 -10.67 -0.41 21.04
C GLN A 208 -11.95 -1.16 21.39
N ALA A 209 -12.95 -0.47 21.96
CA ALA A 209 -14.26 -1.07 22.24
C ALA A 209 -15.02 -1.51 20.98
N ASP A 210 -14.83 -0.78 19.86
CA ASP A 210 -15.44 -1.10 18.57
C ASP A 210 -14.72 -2.24 17.81
N ILE A 211 -13.52 -2.63 18.25
CA ILE A 211 -12.71 -3.68 17.62
C ILE A 211 -12.84 -4.97 18.44
N PRO A 212 -13.42 -6.06 17.91
CA PRO A 212 -13.59 -7.33 18.63
C PRO A 212 -12.32 -7.89 19.28
N GLN A 213 -11.16 -7.70 18.64
CA GLN A 213 -9.85 -8.08 19.23
C GLN A 213 -9.36 -7.15 20.35
N GLY A 214 -10.07 -6.07 20.69
CA GLY A 214 -9.80 -5.18 21.82
C GLY A 214 -8.52 -4.32 21.71
N ARG A 215 -7.89 -4.25 20.54
CA ARG A 215 -6.68 -3.48 20.32
C ARG A 215 -6.67 -2.77 18.97
N LEU A 216 -5.88 -1.72 18.85
CA LEU A 216 -5.53 -1.17 17.55
C LEU A 216 -4.62 -2.13 16.79
N GLY A 217 -4.66 -2.07 15.47
CA GLY A 217 -3.72 -2.79 14.63
C GLY A 217 -2.35 -2.11 14.63
N LYS A 218 -1.31 -2.89 14.38
CA LYS A 218 0.05 -2.40 14.13
C LYS A 218 0.38 -2.48 12.64
N PRO A 219 1.34 -1.68 12.14
CA PRO A 219 1.80 -1.79 10.74
C PRO A 219 2.17 -3.22 10.33
N GLU A 220 2.76 -3.99 11.25
CA GLU A 220 3.18 -5.39 11.02
C GLU A 220 1.98 -6.33 10.83
N ASP A 221 0.82 -6.05 11.44
CA ASP A 221 -0.40 -6.84 11.20
C ASP A 221 -0.82 -6.74 9.72
N VAL A 222 -0.68 -5.55 9.12
CA VAL A 222 -0.99 -5.31 7.70
C VAL A 222 0.09 -5.90 6.80
N ALA A 223 1.37 -5.72 7.17
CA ALA A 223 2.51 -6.19 6.39
C ALA A 223 2.49 -7.71 6.19
N ARG A 224 2.20 -8.49 7.25
CA ARG A 224 2.09 -9.96 7.15
C ARG A 224 1.04 -10.40 6.15
N VAL A 225 -0.11 -9.71 6.08
CA VAL A 225 -1.16 -10.04 5.12
C VAL A 225 -0.76 -9.62 3.70
N ALA A 226 -0.08 -8.49 3.53
CA ALA A 226 0.42 -8.06 2.23
C ALA A 226 1.46 -9.06 1.66
N VAL A 227 2.39 -9.54 2.49
CA VAL A 227 3.35 -10.60 2.13
C VAL A 227 2.61 -11.89 1.75
N LEU A 228 1.66 -12.35 2.57
CA LEU A 228 0.85 -13.55 2.27
C LEU A 228 0.13 -13.43 0.92
N MET A 229 -0.46 -12.27 0.60
CA MET A 229 -1.17 -12.05 -0.67
C MET A 229 -0.25 -12.16 -1.90
N CYS A 230 1.06 -11.97 -1.73
CA CYS A 230 2.05 -12.12 -2.79
C CYS A 230 2.67 -13.51 -2.85
N SER A 231 2.51 -14.36 -1.81
CA SER A 231 3.09 -15.68 -1.70
C SER A 231 2.41 -16.73 -2.60
N GLU A 232 3.06 -17.87 -2.78
CA GLU A 232 2.48 -19.05 -3.44
C GLU A 232 1.27 -19.61 -2.67
N SER A 233 1.22 -19.42 -1.33
CA SER A 233 0.05 -19.79 -0.52
C SER A 233 -1.23 -19.06 -0.93
N ALA A 234 -1.10 -17.91 -1.60
CA ALA A 234 -2.20 -17.13 -2.14
C ALA A 234 -2.32 -17.22 -3.69
N ALA A 235 -1.72 -18.23 -4.33
CA ALA A 235 -1.66 -18.37 -5.80
C ALA A 235 -3.04 -18.34 -6.48
N PHE A 236 -4.10 -18.78 -5.80
CA PHE A 236 -5.47 -18.79 -6.33
C PHE A 236 -6.32 -17.59 -5.87
N LEU A 237 -5.69 -16.56 -5.27
CA LEU A 237 -6.37 -15.34 -4.83
C LEU A 237 -6.05 -14.17 -5.78
N THR A 238 -7.08 -13.67 -6.47
CA THR A 238 -7.01 -12.42 -7.25
C THR A 238 -8.36 -11.70 -7.18
N GLY A 239 -8.35 -10.38 -7.27
CA GLY A 239 -9.53 -9.51 -7.19
C GLY A 239 -10.15 -9.39 -5.79
N GLN A 240 -9.47 -9.88 -4.75
CA GLN A 240 -9.99 -9.89 -3.39
C GLN A 240 -9.66 -8.61 -2.63
N ALA A 241 -10.56 -8.23 -1.69
CA ALA A 241 -10.32 -7.17 -0.74
C ALA A 241 -10.45 -7.75 0.67
N ILE A 242 -9.34 -7.87 1.38
CA ILE A 242 -9.24 -8.54 2.69
C ILE A 242 -9.11 -7.51 3.79
N ASN A 243 -10.01 -7.55 4.78
CA ASN A 243 -9.91 -6.67 5.95
C ASN A 243 -8.81 -7.16 6.91
N VAL A 244 -8.04 -6.19 7.43
CA VAL A 244 -7.06 -6.38 8.50
C VAL A 244 -7.38 -5.36 9.59
N ASP A 245 -8.41 -5.64 10.37
CA ASP A 245 -9.08 -4.65 11.22
C ASP A 245 -9.50 -5.18 12.61
N GLY A 246 -9.05 -6.38 12.99
CA GLY A 246 -9.40 -7.01 14.25
C GLY A 246 -10.87 -7.37 14.39
N GLY A 247 -11.58 -7.49 13.26
CA GLY A 247 -13.01 -7.81 13.19
C GLY A 247 -13.93 -6.60 13.27
N LYS A 248 -13.41 -5.37 13.14
CA LYS A 248 -14.21 -4.14 13.21
C LYS A 248 -15.30 -4.09 12.13
N VAL A 249 -15.01 -4.60 10.93
CA VAL A 249 -15.96 -4.66 9.80
C VAL A 249 -16.01 -6.09 9.26
N MET A 250 -17.12 -6.74 9.45
CA MET A 250 -17.37 -8.11 8.97
C MET A 250 -18.35 -8.04 7.78
N CYS A 251 -17.84 -8.13 6.54
CA CYS A 251 -18.63 -8.08 5.31
C CYS A 251 -18.01 -8.94 4.20
#